data_353ed29a82c2a7a5212c42ed3f2bacfb
#
_entry.id   353ed29a82c2a7a5212c42ed3f2bacfb
#
_cell.length_a   1.000
_cell.length_b   1.000
_cell.length_c   1.000
_cell.angle_alpha   90.00
_cell.angle_beta   90.00
_cell.angle_gamma   90.00
#
_symmetry.space_group_name_H-M   'P 1'
#
loop_
_entity.id
_entity.type
_entity.pdbx_description
1 polymer ?
#
loop_
_entity_poly.entity_id
_entity_poly.type
_entity_poly.pdbx_seq_one_letter_code
_entity_poly.pdbx_strand_id
1 'polypeptide(L)'
;SDLPEDFTKCLNKWKNYSNNILFFLILYLNINYMKIIISPAKSLDFEKELPTKGFSIPDFLSESKVINDSLKKRSPSELKSLMSISDKLADLNWNRNNSFKIPFNTDNSRPSIFTFNGDVYNGLDAFTLSTEQIKNAQSSLRILSGLYGLLKPLDLIQAYRLEMGTKLNVNGSVNLYDFWKNKITHKLNEEIKENEFFVNLASNEYSSVIDKKELKTNMISPVFKDMKNGKKPF
;
A
#
# COMPACT_ATOMS: atom_id res chain seq x y z
N SER A 1 -14.70 -9.22 -22.41
CA SER A 1 -15.75 -8.20 -22.32
C SER A 1 -15.06 -6.84 -22.37
N ASP A 2 -15.42 -6.05 -23.37
CA ASP A 2 -14.81 -4.77 -23.65
C ASP A 2 -15.10 -3.78 -22.52
N LEU A 3 -14.10 -2.95 -22.19
CA LEU A 3 -14.26 -1.84 -21.25
C LEU A 3 -15.37 -0.89 -21.74
N PRO A 4 -16.18 -0.30 -20.86
CA PRO A 4 -17.18 0.68 -21.25
C PRO A 4 -16.55 1.77 -22.13
N GLU A 5 -17.29 2.20 -23.17
CA GLU A 5 -16.79 3.15 -24.18
C GLU A 5 -16.30 4.46 -23.58
N ASP A 6 -16.93 4.91 -22.47
CA ASP A 6 -16.52 6.08 -21.72
C ASP A 6 -15.16 5.91 -21.02
N PHE A 7 -14.81 4.69 -20.58
CA PHE A 7 -13.52 4.39 -19.98
C PHE A 7 -12.40 4.47 -21.02
N THR A 8 -12.65 3.94 -22.21
CA THR A 8 -11.69 3.99 -23.33
C THR A 8 -11.48 5.42 -23.83
N LYS A 9 -12.54 6.24 -23.90
CA LYS A 9 -12.44 7.66 -24.25
C LYS A 9 -11.67 8.46 -23.21
N CYS A 10 -11.88 8.16 -21.92
CA CYS A 10 -11.16 8.76 -20.83
C CYS A 10 -9.66 8.45 -20.89
N LEU A 11 -9.27 7.18 -21.03
CA LEU A 11 -7.87 6.76 -21.16
C LEU A 11 -7.16 7.40 -22.36
N ASN A 12 -7.86 7.58 -23.50
CA ASN A 12 -7.27 8.17 -24.70
C ASN A 12 -7.05 9.69 -24.57
N LYS A 13 -7.89 10.40 -23.82
CA LYS A 13 -7.75 11.85 -23.55
C LYS A 13 -6.55 12.16 -22.66
N TRP A 14 -6.08 11.20 -21.86
CA TRP A 14 -5.07 11.38 -20.80
C TRP A 14 -3.67 10.92 -21.15
N LYS A 15 -3.40 10.51 -22.38
CA LYS A 15 -2.07 10.11 -22.86
C LYS A 15 -0.96 11.18 -22.71
N ASN A 16 -1.32 12.43 -22.40
CA ASN A 16 -0.40 13.56 -22.35
C ASN A 16 -0.07 14.10 -20.93
N TYR A 17 -0.54 13.45 -19.85
CA TYR A 17 -0.33 13.96 -18.48
C TYR A 17 0.22 12.87 -17.56
N SER A 18 1.54 12.72 -17.55
CA SER A 18 2.22 11.60 -16.86
C SER A 18 2.26 11.66 -15.32
N ASN A 19 1.98 12.78 -14.68
CA ASN A 19 2.22 12.95 -13.23
C ASN A 19 0.99 13.03 -12.32
N ASN A 20 -0.25 13.00 -12.87
CA ASN A 20 -1.48 13.16 -12.07
C ASN A 20 -2.54 12.07 -12.32
N ILE A 21 -2.18 10.95 -12.95
CA ILE A 21 -3.14 9.94 -13.40
C ILE A 21 -3.89 9.30 -12.22
N LEU A 22 -3.20 9.00 -11.12
CA LEU A 22 -3.83 8.42 -9.93
C LEU A 22 -4.87 9.38 -9.30
N PHE A 23 -4.55 10.65 -9.24
CA PHE A 23 -5.44 11.69 -8.72
C PHE A 23 -6.71 11.83 -9.57
N PHE A 24 -6.58 11.80 -10.90
CA PHE A 24 -7.71 11.92 -11.81
C PHE A 24 -8.56 10.65 -11.92
N LEU A 25 -7.96 9.46 -11.83
CA LEU A 25 -8.72 8.20 -11.74
C LEU A 25 -9.59 8.17 -10.47
N ILE A 26 -9.08 8.66 -9.36
CA ILE A 26 -9.84 8.73 -8.09
C ILE A 26 -10.94 9.80 -8.15
N LEU A 27 -10.76 10.89 -8.90
CA LEU A 27 -11.71 12.00 -8.96
C LEU A 27 -12.82 11.86 -10.01
N TYR A 28 -12.57 11.20 -11.13
CA TYR A 28 -13.45 11.26 -12.31
C TYR A 28 -14.30 10.00 -12.53
N LEU A 29 -13.87 8.87 -12.02
CA LEU A 29 -14.67 7.64 -12.10
C LEU A 29 -15.57 7.59 -10.86
N ASN A 30 -16.82 7.20 -11.05
CA ASN A 30 -17.74 6.86 -9.96
C ASN A 30 -17.07 5.81 -9.07
N ILE A 31 -16.33 6.27 -8.04
CA ILE A 31 -15.39 5.49 -7.21
C ILE A 31 -16.08 4.30 -6.52
N ASN A 32 -17.41 4.31 -6.48
CA ASN A 32 -18.22 3.20 -5.94
C ASN A 32 -18.08 1.87 -6.67
N TYR A 33 -17.36 1.83 -7.81
CA TYR A 33 -17.20 0.64 -8.67
C TYR A 33 -15.74 0.24 -8.90
N MET A 34 -14.81 0.76 -8.11
CA MET A 34 -13.39 0.46 -8.29
C MET A 34 -12.67 0.25 -6.95
N LYS A 35 -11.89 -0.82 -6.87
CA LYS A 35 -10.90 -1.06 -5.83
C LYS A 35 -9.50 -0.91 -6.42
N ILE A 36 -8.63 -0.16 -5.77
CA ILE A 36 -7.28 0.14 -6.24
C ILE A 36 -6.27 -0.30 -5.21
N ILE A 37 -5.20 -0.95 -5.62
CA ILE A 37 -4.05 -1.25 -4.75
C ILE A 37 -2.82 -0.47 -5.17
N ILE A 38 -2.07 0.04 -4.18
CA ILE A 38 -0.79 0.71 -4.36
C ILE A 38 0.28 0.11 -3.45
N SER A 39 1.55 0.39 -3.77
CA SER A 39 2.68 0.08 -2.88
C SER A 39 2.78 1.09 -1.73
N PRO A 40 3.40 0.71 -0.60
CA PRO A 40 3.79 1.64 0.45
C PRO A 40 4.99 2.47 0.00
N ALA A 41 5.46 3.40 0.85
CA ALA A 41 6.74 4.07 0.68
C ALA A 41 7.74 3.64 1.76
N LYS A 42 9.04 3.70 1.42
CA LYS A 42 10.14 3.44 2.36
C LYS A 42 10.35 4.59 3.34
N SER A 43 10.07 5.82 2.90
CA SER A 43 10.12 7.03 3.71
C SER A 43 8.77 7.25 4.38
N LEU A 44 8.80 7.75 5.61
CA LEU A 44 7.63 8.00 6.43
C LEU A 44 7.72 9.42 7.01
N ASP A 45 6.59 10.13 7.01
CA ASP A 45 6.42 11.44 7.63
C ASP A 45 5.51 11.32 8.86
N PHE A 46 6.02 11.66 10.02
CA PHE A 46 5.28 11.70 11.29
C PHE A 46 5.12 13.12 11.83
N GLU A 47 5.64 14.13 11.11
CA GLU A 47 5.75 15.50 11.64
C GLU A 47 4.65 16.44 11.08
N LYS A 48 4.31 16.32 9.80
CA LYS A 48 3.36 17.22 9.13
C LYS A 48 1.98 17.17 9.79
N GLU A 49 1.37 18.32 10.09
CA GLU A 49 0.05 18.41 10.70
C GLU A 49 -1.03 17.66 9.89
N LEU A 50 -1.89 16.89 10.57
CA LEU A 50 -2.93 16.10 9.93
C LEU A 50 -4.14 16.96 9.55
N PRO A 51 -4.67 16.83 8.32
CA PRO A 51 -5.84 17.59 7.88
C PRO A 51 -7.17 17.05 8.45
N THR A 52 -7.13 15.91 9.14
CA THR A 52 -8.32 15.24 9.70
C THR A 52 -7.98 14.55 11.02
N LYS A 53 -8.98 14.41 11.89
CA LYS A 53 -8.91 13.59 13.11
C LYS A 53 -9.42 12.15 12.88
N GLY A 54 -9.92 11.84 11.67
CA GLY A 54 -10.45 10.51 11.35
C GLY A 54 -9.33 9.49 11.23
N PHE A 55 -9.56 8.31 11.79
CA PHE A 55 -8.67 7.16 11.67
C PHE A 55 -9.44 5.84 11.71
N SER A 56 -8.78 4.77 11.33
CA SER A 56 -9.21 3.39 11.49
C SER A 56 -8.05 2.52 12.01
N ILE A 57 -8.39 1.32 12.48
CA ILE A 57 -7.39 0.35 12.95
C ILE A 57 -7.14 -0.66 11.83
N PRO A 58 -5.88 -1.04 11.57
CA PRO A 58 -5.56 -2.07 10.58
C PRO A 58 -6.27 -3.40 10.87
N ASP A 59 -6.84 -4.01 9.84
CA ASP A 59 -7.55 -5.29 9.98
C ASP A 59 -6.62 -6.42 10.43
N PHE A 60 -5.32 -6.36 10.07
CA PHE A 60 -4.30 -7.39 10.37
C PHE A 60 -3.33 -6.99 11.49
N LEU A 61 -3.81 -6.23 12.50
CA LEU A 61 -2.93 -5.76 13.57
C LEU A 61 -2.34 -6.90 14.42
N SER A 62 -3.07 -8.00 14.61
CA SER A 62 -2.58 -9.20 15.28
C SER A 62 -1.43 -9.88 14.52
N GLU A 63 -1.57 -10.00 13.20
CA GLU A 63 -0.54 -10.51 12.32
C GLU A 63 0.69 -9.60 12.28
N SER A 64 0.45 -8.29 12.27
CA SER A 64 1.53 -7.29 12.35
C SER A 64 2.35 -7.43 13.62
N LYS A 65 1.66 -7.69 14.75
CA LYS A 65 2.34 -7.98 16.02
C LYS A 65 3.22 -9.23 15.93
N VAL A 66 2.71 -10.31 15.35
CA VAL A 66 3.46 -11.57 15.18
C VAL A 66 4.72 -11.34 14.34
N ILE A 67 4.61 -10.60 13.24
CA ILE A 67 5.78 -10.24 12.40
C ILE A 67 6.75 -9.38 13.21
N ASN A 68 6.25 -8.35 13.90
CA ASN A 68 7.10 -7.46 14.69
C ASN A 68 7.81 -8.20 15.83
N ASP A 69 7.14 -9.14 16.51
CA ASP A 69 7.74 -9.97 17.55
C ASP A 69 8.88 -10.85 16.98
N SER A 70 8.78 -11.27 15.71
CA SER A 70 9.89 -11.96 15.01
C SER A 70 11.05 -11.01 14.71
N LEU A 71 10.77 -9.75 14.33
CA LEU A 71 11.80 -8.73 14.08
C LEU A 71 12.50 -8.28 15.36
N LYS A 72 11.77 -8.15 16.48
CA LYS A 72 12.31 -7.79 17.81
C LYS A 72 13.39 -8.73 18.31
N LYS A 73 13.32 -10.00 17.92
CA LYS A 73 14.31 -11.02 18.33
C LYS A 73 15.66 -10.87 17.61
N ARG A 74 15.77 -9.97 16.64
CA ARG A 74 16.96 -9.78 15.83
C ARG A 74 17.78 -8.61 16.32
N SER A 75 19.11 -8.80 16.28
CA SER A 75 20.06 -7.71 16.49
C SER A 75 20.07 -6.72 15.32
N PRO A 76 20.60 -5.51 15.49
CA PRO A 76 20.77 -4.58 14.37
C PRO A 76 21.56 -5.17 13.20
N SER A 77 22.61 -5.94 13.44
CA SER A 77 23.40 -6.59 12.40
C SER A 77 22.62 -7.65 11.60
N GLU A 78 21.73 -8.39 12.25
CA GLU A 78 20.83 -9.33 11.58
C GLU A 78 19.77 -8.61 10.77
N LEU A 79 19.22 -7.50 11.27
CA LEU A 79 18.28 -6.65 10.51
C LEU A 79 18.96 -6.00 9.30
N LYS A 80 20.23 -5.55 9.42
CA LYS A 80 21.04 -5.07 8.31
C LYS A 80 21.13 -6.11 7.19
N SER A 81 21.48 -7.33 7.53
CA SER A 81 21.62 -8.44 6.58
C SER A 81 20.27 -8.85 5.98
N LEU A 82 19.22 -8.96 6.82
CA LEU A 82 17.88 -9.38 6.40
C LEU A 82 17.25 -8.42 5.39
N MET A 83 17.37 -7.12 5.61
CA MET A 83 16.74 -6.07 4.80
C MET A 83 17.71 -5.40 3.81
N SER A 84 18.99 -5.79 3.79
CA SER A 84 20.03 -5.19 2.94
C SER A 84 20.12 -3.66 3.09
N ILE A 85 20.19 -3.18 4.33
CA ILE A 85 20.19 -1.76 4.69
C ILE A 85 21.51 -1.34 5.36
N SER A 86 21.75 -0.03 5.50
CA SER A 86 22.91 0.51 6.21
C SER A 86 22.81 0.28 7.73
N ASP A 87 23.94 0.35 8.45
CA ASP A 87 23.98 0.24 9.91
C ASP A 87 23.05 1.24 10.58
N LYS A 88 23.09 2.50 10.17
CA LYS A 88 22.21 3.57 10.67
C LYS A 88 20.71 3.21 10.52
N LEU A 89 20.33 2.63 9.38
CA LEU A 89 18.95 2.20 9.16
C LEU A 89 18.60 0.94 9.95
N ALA A 90 19.56 0.06 10.19
CA ALA A 90 19.37 -1.13 11.02
C ALA A 90 19.11 -0.75 12.48
N ASP A 91 19.92 0.14 13.04
CA ASP A 91 19.73 0.68 14.40
C ASP A 91 18.39 1.40 14.56
N LEU A 92 18.04 2.25 13.58
CA LEU A 92 16.75 2.93 13.56
C LEU A 92 15.58 1.94 13.57
N ASN A 93 15.63 0.91 12.74
CA ASN A 93 14.52 -0.05 12.66
C ASN A 93 14.51 -1.05 13.82
N TRP A 94 15.64 -1.37 14.41
CA TRP A 94 15.69 -2.09 15.67
C TRP A 94 14.96 -1.31 16.77
N ASN A 95 15.21 -0.01 16.91
CA ASN A 95 14.49 0.86 17.84
C ASN A 95 12.99 0.92 17.55
N ARG A 96 12.59 1.08 16.28
CA ARG A 96 11.18 1.08 15.85
C ARG A 96 10.48 -0.23 16.21
N ASN A 97 11.10 -1.37 15.92
CA ASN A 97 10.54 -2.67 16.28
C ASN A 97 10.35 -2.83 17.79
N ASN A 98 11.31 -2.38 18.59
CA ASN A 98 11.21 -2.42 20.06
C ASN A 98 10.17 -1.44 20.64
N SER A 99 9.94 -0.31 19.97
CA SER A 99 8.94 0.68 20.37
C SER A 99 7.52 0.33 19.92
N PHE A 100 7.35 -0.65 19.02
CA PHE A 100 6.04 -1.09 18.55
C PHE A 100 5.18 -1.59 19.71
N LYS A 101 4.00 -1.02 19.87
CA LYS A 101 3.08 -1.35 20.96
C LYS A 101 1.62 -1.22 20.53
N ILE A 102 0.79 -2.07 21.07
CA ILE A 102 -0.67 -2.11 20.94
C ILE A 102 -1.29 -1.67 22.27
N PRO A 103 -2.44 -1.00 22.30
CA PRO A 103 -3.29 -0.65 21.16
C PRO A 103 -2.76 0.55 20.38
N PHE A 104 -3.14 0.64 19.08
CA PHE A 104 -2.89 1.83 18.26
C PHE A 104 -3.88 2.93 18.62
N ASN A 105 -3.37 4.15 18.70
CA ASN A 105 -4.14 5.37 18.92
C ASN A 105 -3.40 6.56 18.29
N THR A 106 -3.99 7.74 18.34
CA THR A 106 -3.42 8.95 17.74
C THR A 106 -2.16 9.47 18.41
N ASP A 107 -1.83 9.00 19.63
CA ASP A 107 -0.62 9.41 20.34
C ASP A 107 0.61 8.58 19.92
N ASN A 108 0.39 7.36 19.42
CA ASN A 108 1.47 6.42 19.10
C ASN A 108 1.52 5.98 17.65
N SER A 109 0.56 6.42 16.83
CA SER A 109 0.42 6.01 15.44
C SER A 109 -0.29 7.06 14.60
N ARG A 110 -0.22 6.94 13.28
CA ARG A 110 -0.67 7.97 12.33
C ARG A 110 -1.33 7.31 11.12
N PRO A 111 -2.38 7.93 10.50
CA PRO A 111 -3.03 7.35 9.32
C PRO A 111 -2.06 7.16 8.16
N SER A 112 -2.10 5.99 7.55
CA SER A 112 -1.11 5.50 6.58
C SER A 112 -0.95 6.42 5.35
N ILE A 113 -2.06 6.96 4.81
CA ILE A 113 -2.06 7.83 3.64
C ILE A 113 -1.31 9.15 3.86
N PHE A 114 -1.28 9.64 5.09
CA PHE A 114 -0.56 10.86 5.50
C PHE A 114 0.84 10.57 6.05
N THR A 115 1.16 9.30 6.21
CA THR A 115 2.44 8.86 6.78
C THR A 115 3.43 8.40 5.72
N PHE A 116 2.98 7.66 4.71
CA PHE A 116 3.84 7.27 3.60
C PHE A 116 4.27 8.50 2.79
N ASN A 117 5.59 8.60 2.54
CA ASN A 117 6.21 9.70 1.80
C ASN A 117 7.07 9.13 0.66
N GLY A 118 6.67 9.39 -0.58
CA GLY A 118 7.31 8.93 -1.81
C GLY A 118 6.52 9.35 -3.03
N ASP A 119 7.01 9.07 -4.24
CA ASP A 119 6.48 9.62 -5.49
C ASP A 119 4.97 9.38 -5.68
N VAL A 120 4.48 8.19 -5.35
CA VAL A 120 3.05 7.85 -5.43
C VAL A 120 2.23 8.75 -4.49
N TYR A 121 2.72 8.98 -3.27
CA TYR A 121 2.03 9.77 -2.25
C TYR A 121 2.16 11.27 -2.52
N ASN A 122 3.28 11.71 -3.09
CA ASN A 122 3.46 13.08 -3.58
C ASN A 122 2.51 13.39 -4.74
N GLY A 123 2.32 12.41 -5.66
CA GLY A 123 1.36 12.53 -6.76
C GLY A 123 -0.11 12.48 -6.30
N LEU A 124 -0.41 11.72 -5.25
CA LEU A 124 -1.75 11.67 -4.64
C LEU A 124 -2.08 12.95 -3.86
N ASP A 125 -1.07 13.56 -3.24
CA ASP A 125 -1.15 14.76 -2.40
C ASP A 125 -2.35 14.74 -1.42
N ALA A 126 -2.39 13.70 -0.58
CA ALA A 126 -3.51 13.42 0.31
C ALA A 126 -3.87 14.59 1.25
N PHE A 127 -2.94 15.50 1.51
CA PHE A 127 -3.15 16.67 2.35
C PHE A 127 -4.06 17.73 1.72
N THR A 128 -4.27 17.69 0.40
CA THR A 128 -5.17 18.59 -0.34
C THR A 128 -6.58 18.03 -0.55
N LEU A 129 -6.79 16.75 -0.18
CA LEU A 129 -8.07 16.07 -0.39
C LEU A 129 -9.15 16.62 0.56
N SER A 130 -10.35 16.85 0.01
CA SER A 130 -11.53 17.14 0.81
C SER A 130 -11.95 15.93 1.68
N THR A 131 -12.79 16.19 2.69
CA THR A 131 -13.34 15.12 3.54
C THR A 131 -14.06 14.03 2.75
N GLU A 132 -14.79 14.41 1.69
CA GLU A 132 -15.48 13.47 0.81
C GLU A 132 -14.49 12.62 0.00
N GLN A 133 -13.43 13.23 -0.55
CA GLN A 133 -12.39 12.55 -1.27
C GLN A 133 -11.62 11.57 -0.36
N ILE A 134 -11.36 11.93 0.89
CA ILE A 134 -10.77 11.03 1.90
C ILE A 134 -11.69 9.84 2.17
N LYS A 135 -13.02 10.04 2.30
CA LYS A 135 -13.99 8.94 2.44
C LYS A 135 -13.98 8.02 1.23
N ASN A 136 -13.93 8.58 0.03
CA ASN A 136 -13.86 7.83 -1.21
C ASN A 136 -12.55 7.03 -1.29
N ALA A 137 -11.41 7.63 -0.96
CA ALA A 137 -10.15 6.92 -0.86
C ALA A 137 -10.21 5.78 0.17
N GLN A 138 -10.78 6.03 1.35
CA GLN A 138 -10.94 5.02 2.41
C GLN A 138 -11.74 3.78 1.93
N SER A 139 -12.74 3.99 1.07
CA SER A 139 -13.56 2.91 0.54
C SER A 139 -12.88 2.14 -0.60
N SER A 140 -12.15 2.84 -1.49
CA SER A 140 -11.66 2.31 -2.76
C SER A 140 -10.17 2.01 -2.81
N LEU A 141 -9.34 2.70 -2.03
CA LEU A 141 -7.88 2.53 -2.06
C LEU A 141 -7.41 1.55 -0.99
N ARG A 142 -6.43 0.71 -1.35
CA ARG A 142 -5.72 -0.19 -0.43
C ARG A 142 -4.21 -0.03 -0.63
N ILE A 143 -3.48 -0.07 0.47
CA ILE A 143 -2.02 0.03 0.48
C ILE A 143 -1.47 -1.32 0.94
N LEU A 144 -0.67 -1.96 0.09
CA LEU A 144 0.02 -3.19 0.47
C LEU A 144 1.18 -2.87 1.41
N SER A 145 1.47 -3.76 2.36
CA SER A 145 2.52 -3.54 3.35
C SER A 145 3.14 -4.86 3.81
N GLY A 146 4.48 -4.90 3.89
CA GLY A 146 5.17 -6.08 4.42
C GLY A 146 4.86 -6.34 5.90
N LEU A 147 4.64 -5.30 6.71
CA LEU A 147 4.31 -5.42 8.13
C LEU A 147 2.80 -5.54 8.38
N TYR A 148 1.99 -4.72 7.70
CA TYR A 148 0.55 -4.60 7.98
C TYR A 148 -0.34 -5.36 6.99
N GLY A 149 0.24 -6.01 5.98
CA GLY A 149 -0.49 -6.75 4.95
C GLY A 149 -1.26 -5.84 4.01
N LEU A 150 -2.49 -5.50 4.35
CA LEU A 150 -3.39 -4.65 3.58
C LEU A 150 -3.93 -3.54 4.47
N LEU A 151 -3.69 -2.29 4.08
CA LEU A 151 -4.12 -1.09 4.80
C LEU A 151 -5.18 -0.34 4.00
N LYS A 152 -6.11 0.26 4.72
CA LYS A 152 -6.95 1.37 4.25
C LYS A 152 -6.22 2.71 4.48
N PRO A 153 -6.53 3.77 3.74
CA PRO A 153 -5.88 5.08 3.87
C PRO A 153 -5.81 5.64 5.29
N LEU A 154 -6.87 5.51 6.05
CA LEU A 154 -6.93 6.02 7.42
C LEU A 154 -6.49 5.03 8.50
N ASP A 155 -6.04 3.84 8.12
CA ASP A 155 -5.50 2.88 9.08
C ASP A 155 -4.24 3.43 9.73
N LEU A 156 -4.23 3.40 11.07
CA LEU A 156 -3.11 3.85 11.87
C LEU A 156 -1.90 2.92 11.67
N ILE A 157 -0.73 3.52 11.47
CA ILE A 157 0.55 2.80 11.42
C ILE A 157 1.56 3.44 12.37
N GLN A 158 2.44 2.62 12.91
CA GLN A 158 3.67 3.06 13.57
C GLN A 158 4.84 2.98 12.59
N ALA A 159 5.92 3.68 12.88
CA ALA A 159 7.09 3.72 12.02
C ALA A 159 7.73 2.33 11.89
N TYR A 160 7.98 1.90 10.67
CA TYR A 160 8.58 0.61 10.36
C TYR A 160 9.37 0.64 9.06
N ARG A 161 10.13 -0.41 8.80
CA ARG A 161 10.65 -0.75 7.48
C ARG A 161 10.62 -2.27 7.34
N LEU A 162 9.82 -2.74 6.41
CA LEU A 162 9.77 -4.15 6.01
C LEU A 162 9.17 -4.24 4.60
N GLU A 163 9.99 -4.62 3.64
CA GLU A 163 9.58 -4.81 2.26
C GLU A 163 8.93 -6.18 2.09
N MET A 164 7.95 -6.32 1.18
CA MET A 164 7.24 -7.59 0.97
C MET A 164 8.17 -8.72 0.50
N GLY A 165 9.21 -8.38 -0.26
CA GLY A 165 10.22 -9.32 -0.73
C GLY A 165 11.22 -9.79 0.33
N THR A 166 11.16 -9.28 1.56
CA THR A 166 12.07 -9.67 2.64
C THR A 166 11.89 -11.16 2.99
N LYS A 167 13.01 -11.90 3.02
CA LYS A 167 13.04 -13.34 3.34
C LYS A 167 12.93 -13.58 4.84
N LEU A 168 11.80 -13.17 5.42
CA LEU A 168 11.52 -13.33 6.84
C LEU A 168 10.59 -14.52 7.06
N ASN A 169 11.05 -15.51 7.80
CA ASN A 169 10.22 -16.65 8.25
C ASN A 169 9.38 -16.19 9.45
N VAL A 170 8.07 -16.43 9.38
CA VAL A 170 7.12 -16.07 10.44
C VAL A 170 6.11 -17.21 10.62
N ASN A 171 5.99 -17.74 11.84
CA ASN A 171 5.00 -18.77 12.18
C ASN A 171 4.91 -19.95 11.20
N GLY A 172 6.06 -20.46 10.77
CA GLY A 172 6.13 -21.59 9.82
C GLY A 172 6.03 -21.22 8.35
N SER A 173 5.69 -19.96 8.01
CA SER A 173 5.76 -19.48 6.63
C SER A 173 7.21 -19.23 6.23
N VAL A 174 7.58 -19.60 5.00
CA VAL A 174 8.97 -19.47 4.51
C VAL A 174 9.40 -18.03 4.21
N ASN A 175 8.44 -17.14 3.95
CA ASN A 175 8.66 -15.71 3.70
C ASN A 175 7.34 -14.93 3.89
N LEU A 176 7.38 -13.60 3.69
CA LEU A 176 6.20 -12.74 3.83
C LEU A 176 5.13 -12.99 2.75
N TYR A 177 5.49 -13.39 1.54
CA TYR A 177 4.51 -13.76 0.51
C TYR A 177 3.67 -14.95 0.98
N ASP A 178 4.31 -15.99 1.49
CA ASP A 178 3.63 -17.18 2.02
C ASP A 178 2.75 -16.84 3.23
N PHE A 179 3.25 -15.97 4.12
CA PHE A 179 2.51 -15.52 5.30
C PHE A 179 1.24 -14.72 4.94
N TRP A 180 1.33 -13.85 3.93
CA TRP A 180 0.28 -12.88 3.61
C TRP A 180 -0.69 -13.33 2.51
N LYS A 181 -0.25 -14.20 1.58
CA LYS A 181 -0.94 -14.54 0.35
C LYS A 181 -2.44 -14.84 0.54
N ASN A 182 -2.75 -15.80 1.39
CA ASN A 182 -4.13 -16.21 1.62
C ASN A 182 -4.93 -15.15 2.37
N LYS A 183 -4.33 -14.51 3.37
CA LYS A 183 -5.00 -13.49 4.18
C LYS A 183 -5.40 -12.27 3.36
N ILE A 184 -4.46 -11.75 2.56
CA ILE A 184 -4.71 -10.57 1.72
C ILE A 184 -5.70 -10.90 0.61
N THR A 185 -5.53 -12.03 -0.07
CA THR A 185 -6.43 -12.43 -1.16
C THR A 185 -7.85 -12.65 -0.66
N HIS A 186 -8.02 -13.32 0.48
CA HIS A 186 -9.33 -13.53 1.10
C HIS A 186 -9.97 -12.18 1.48
N LYS A 187 -9.22 -11.29 2.13
CA LYS A 187 -9.70 -9.95 2.50
C LYS A 187 -10.12 -9.12 1.29
N LEU A 188 -9.35 -9.15 0.22
CA LEU A 188 -9.74 -8.48 -1.03
C LEU A 188 -11.02 -9.07 -1.61
N ASN A 189 -11.19 -10.38 -1.58
CA ASN A 189 -12.40 -11.07 -2.03
C ASN A 189 -13.65 -10.75 -1.19
N GLU A 190 -13.48 -10.40 0.09
CA GLU A 190 -14.58 -9.91 0.94
C GLU A 190 -14.97 -8.47 0.61
N GLU A 191 -13.99 -7.66 0.23
CA GLU A 191 -14.18 -6.22 0.03
C GLU A 191 -14.58 -5.84 -1.40
N ILE A 192 -14.19 -6.63 -2.41
CA ILE A 192 -14.51 -6.38 -3.81
C ILE A 192 -15.96 -6.82 -4.07
N LYS A 193 -16.77 -5.89 -4.53
CA LYS A 193 -18.18 -6.13 -4.88
C LYS A 193 -18.31 -6.72 -6.27
N GLU A 194 -19.46 -7.32 -6.54
CA GLU A 194 -19.81 -7.78 -7.87
C GLU A 194 -19.78 -6.61 -8.86
N ASN A 195 -19.17 -6.83 -10.04
CA ASN A 195 -18.94 -5.81 -11.07
C ASN A 195 -18.01 -4.64 -10.68
N GLU A 196 -17.28 -4.73 -9.56
CA GLU A 196 -16.27 -3.75 -9.19
C GLU A 196 -14.96 -4.02 -9.94
N PHE A 197 -14.37 -2.98 -10.53
CA PHE A 197 -13.03 -3.07 -11.13
C PHE A 197 -11.97 -3.17 -10.05
N PHE A 198 -11.02 -4.10 -10.23
CA PHE A 198 -9.85 -4.20 -9.36
C PHE A 198 -8.58 -3.79 -10.12
N VAL A 199 -8.01 -2.66 -9.73
CA VAL A 199 -6.88 -2.04 -10.42
C VAL A 199 -5.61 -2.16 -9.58
N ASN A 200 -4.57 -2.71 -10.19
CA ASN A 200 -3.25 -2.82 -9.59
C ASN A 200 -2.34 -1.69 -10.08
N LEU A 201 -2.01 -0.78 -9.19
CA LEU A 201 -0.98 0.26 -9.36
C LEU A 201 0.24 0.01 -8.45
N ALA A 202 0.24 -1.09 -7.71
CA ALA A 202 1.38 -1.52 -6.91
C ALA A 202 2.49 -2.12 -7.79
N SER A 203 3.73 -2.04 -7.32
CA SER A 203 4.86 -2.70 -7.97
C SER A 203 4.67 -4.23 -7.98
N ASN A 204 5.40 -4.91 -8.87
CA ASN A 204 5.39 -6.37 -8.93
C ASN A 204 5.79 -7.02 -7.59
N GLU A 205 6.74 -6.42 -6.87
CA GLU A 205 7.13 -6.88 -5.54
C GLU A 205 5.93 -6.99 -4.61
N TYR A 206 5.09 -5.95 -4.53
CA TYR A 206 3.95 -5.95 -3.63
C TYR A 206 2.75 -6.72 -4.18
N SER A 207 2.41 -6.55 -5.44
CA SER A 207 1.22 -7.20 -6.03
C SER A 207 1.37 -8.72 -6.17
N SER A 208 2.59 -9.27 -6.17
CA SER A 208 2.85 -10.71 -6.20
C SER A 208 2.37 -11.46 -4.95
N VAL A 209 2.03 -10.75 -3.88
CA VAL A 209 1.41 -11.35 -2.69
C VAL A 209 -0.02 -11.83 -2.93
N ILE A 210 -0.68 -11.32 -3.97
CA ILE A 210 -2.08 -11.65 -4.28
C ILE A 210 -2.14 -12.93 -5.11
N ASP A 211 -2.91 -13.91 -4.65
CA ASP A 211 -3.17 -15.10 -5.44
C ASP A 211 -4.20 -14.81 -6.54
N LYS A 212 -3.71 -14.61 -7.76
CA LYS A 212 -4.57 -14.31 -8.92
C LYS A 212 -5.53 -15.45 -9.28
N LYS A 213 -5.25 -16.69 -8.83
CA LYS A 213 -6.12 -17.85 -9.11
C LYS A 213 -7.31 -17.89 -8.15
N GLU A 214 -7.10 -17.43 -6.90
CA GLU A 214 -8.12 -17.38 -5.86
C GLU A 214 -8.89 -16.06 -5.83
N LEU A 215 -8.44 -15.06 -6.62
CA LEU A 215 -9.09 -13.76 -6.68
C LEU A 215 -10.42 -13.87 -7.46
N LYS A 216 -11.52 -13.41 -6.87
CA LYS A 216 -12.88 -13.52 -7.47
C LYS A 216 -13.12 -12.59 -8.68
N THR A 217 -12.22 -11.65 -8.92
CA THR A 217 -12.31 -10.68 -10.02
C THR A 217 -10.99 -10.59 -10.79
N ASN A 218 -11.07 -10.11 -12.03
CA ASN A 218 -9.86 -9.86 -12.82
C ASN A 218 -9.12 -8.63 -12.32
N MET A 219 -7.82 -8.78 -12.08
CA MET A 219 -6.94 -7.68 -11.72
C MET A 219 -6.41 -6.98 -12.98
N ILE A 220 -6.76 -5.72 -13.16
CA ILE A 220 -6.29 -4.86 -14.24
C ILE A 220 -4.98 -4.21 -13.81
N SER A 221 -3.89 -4.45 -14.52
CA SER A 221 -2.58 -3.84 -14.26
C SER A 221 -2.21 -2.90 -15.43
N PRO A 222 -2.43 -1.58 -15.30
CA PRO A 222 -2.03 -0.62 -16.33
C PRO A 222 -0.52 -0.61 -16.53
N VAL A 223 -0.07 -0.54 -17.78
CA VAL A 223 1.35 -0.38 -18.12
C VAL A 223 1.57 1.05 -18.60
N PHE A 224 2.31 1.81 -17.80
CA PHE A 224 2.72 3.17 -18.14
C PHE A 224 4.00 3.12 -18.97
N LYS A 225 3.99 3.73 -20.16
CA LYS A 225 5.16 3.83 -21.04
C LYS A 225 5.48 5.30 -21.26
N ASP A 226 6.72 5.68 -20.97
CA ASP A 226 7.23 7.02 -21.26
C ASP A 226 8.15 6.99 -22.49
N MET A 227 8.17 8.07 -23.26
CA MET A 227 9.08 8.24 -24.41
C MET A 227 10.32 9.01 -23.97
N LYS A 228 11.44 8.31 -23.83
CA LYS A 228 12.73 8.95 -23.58
C LYS A 228 13.43 9.28 -24.91
N ASN A 229 13.66 10.57 -25.18
CA ASN A 229 14.36 11.06 -26.38
C ASN A 229 13.71 10.63 -27.71
N GLY A 230 12.37 10.61 -27.80
CA GLY A 230 11.65 10.27 -29.05
C GLY A 230 11.72 8.79 -29.45
N LYS A 231 12.34 7.92 -28.65
CA LYS A 231 12.34 6.46 -28.88
C LYS A 231 11.22 5.79 -28.08
N LYS A 232 10.47 4.91 -28.74
CA LYS A 232 9.47 4.07 -28.06
C LYS A 232 10.16 3.25 -26.97
N PRO A 233 9.60 3.17 -25.76
CA PRO A 233 10.10 2.25 -24.73
C PRO A 233 9.89 0.81 -25.20
N PHE A 234 10.82 -0.06 -24.86
CA PHE A 234 10.78 -1.48 -25.10
C PHE A 234 9.70 -2.16 -24.26
#